data_9ba14a879db8aecda747c5c93c915135
#
_entry.id   9ba14a879db8aecda747c5c93c915135
#
_cell.length_a   1.000
_cell.length_b   1.000
_cell.length_c   1.000
_cell.angle_alpha   90.00
_cell.angle_beta   90.00
_cell.angle_gamma   90.00
#
_symmetry.space_group_name_H-M   'P 1'
#
loop_
_entity.id
_entity.type
_entity.pdbx_description
1 polymer ?
#
loop_
_entity_poly.entity_id
_entity_poly.type
_entity_poly.pdbx_seq_one_letter_code
_entity_poly.pdbx_strand_id
1 'polypeptide(L)'
;YAGKCGPLFACGSNNALPCAWGGVKVMQAFGKWPAERRTPVIEQAIQQGIDFLLDTDPAEATYPTGFSDKPSGNWWKFGFPVFYVTDILQIAEALVTLD
;
A
#
# COMPACT_ATOMS: atom_id res chain seq x y z
N TYR A 1 -6.30 11.83 -12.94
CA TYR A 1 -5.72 11.12 -11.80
C TYR A 1 -6.24 9.71 -11.65
N ALA A 2 -7.52 9.49 -11.96
CA ALA A 2 -8.07 8.15 -11.92
C ALA A 2 -7.26 7.20 -12.81
N GLY A 3 -6.78 6.10 -12.28
CA GLY A 3 -5.95 5.14 -12.98
C GLY A 3 -4.45 5.41 -12.94
N LYS A 4 -4.02 6.49 -12.26
CA LYS A 4 -2.58 6.81 -12.12
C LYS A 4 -2.09 6.83 -10.68
N CYS A 5 -2.89 6.33 -9.78
CA CYS A 5 -2.55 6.21 -8.36
C CYS A 5 -2.92 4.82 -7.87
N GLY A 6 -2.16 4.32 -6.92
CA GLY A 6 -2.37 3.00 -6.36
C GLY A 6 -1.13 2.11 -6.44
N PRO A 7 -1.22 0.85 -6.00
CA PRO A 7 -0.04 0.02 -5.85
C PRO A 7 0.67 -0.30 -7.17
N LEU A 8 -0.06 -0.36 -8.28
CA LEU A 8 0.53 -0.69 -9.58
C LEU A 8 0.60 0.51 -10.54
N PHE A 9 0.17 1.69 -10.11
CA PHE A 9 0.17 2.88 -10.95
C PHE A 9 1.30 3.82 -10.58
N ALA A 10 1.90 4.44 -11.60
CA ALA A 10 2.92 5.45 -11.40
C ALA A 10 2.36 6.61 -10.59
N CYS A 11 3.05 6.99 -9.53
CA CYS A 11 2.66 8.10 -8.67
C CYS A 11 3.55 9.31 -8.96
N GLY A 12 2.94 10.44 -9.32
CA GLY A 12 3.68 11.68 -9.60
C GLY A 12 4.48 12.16 -8.39
N SER A 13 3.94 11.97 -7.19
CA SER A 13 4.63 12.33 -5.95
C SER A 13 5.75 11.37 -5.57
N ASN A 14 5.85 10.22 -6.23
CA ASN A 14 6.92 9.23 -6.03
C ASN A 14 7.77 9.07 -7.30
N ASN A 15 7.98 10.17 -7.99
CA ASN A 15 8.79 10.22 -9.21
C ASN A 15 8.32 9.21 -10.27
N ALA A 16 7.01 9.09 -10.45
CA ALA A 16 6.37 8.18 -11.39
C ALA A 16 6.58 6.68 -11.09
N LEU A 17 7.02 6.34 -9.89
CA LEU A 17 7.12 4.96 -9.41
C LEU A 17 5.85 4.57 -8.65
N PRO A 18 5.52 3.26 -8.56
CA PRO A 18 4.43 2.80 -7.70
C PRO A 18 4.63 3.25 -6.26
N CYS A 19 3.54 3.63 -5.58
CA CYS A 19 3.60 4.19 -4.24
C CYS A 19 3.03 3.19 -3.21
N ALA A 20 3.90 2.66 -2.36
CA ALA A 20 3.47 1.73 -1.31
C ALA A 20 2.60 2.42 -0.25
N TRP A 21 2.87 3.68 0.09
CA TRP A 21 2.03 4.42 1.05
C TRP A 21 0.58 4.53 0.57
N GLY A 22 0.40 4.94 -0.67
CA GLY A 22 -0.93 5.01 -1.28
C GLY A 22 -1.56 3.64 -1.39
N GLY A 23 -0.78 2.64 -1.78
CA GLY A 23 -1.21 1.25 -1.87
C GLY A 23 -1.77 0.72 -0.56
N VAL A 24 -1.06 0.92 0.55
CA VAL A 24 -1.52 0.48 1.88
C VAL A 24 -2.84 1.16 2.27
N LYS A 25 -2.98 2.46 2.00
CA LYS A 25 -4.23 3.17 2.30
C LYS A 25 -5.41 2.62 1.50
N VAL A 26 -5.20 2.30 0.23
CA VAL A 26 -6.22 1.66 -0.61
C VAL A 26 -6.58 0.28 -0.07
N MET A 27 -5.59 -0.52 0.31
CA MET A 27 -5.83 -1.86 0.87
C MET A 27 -6.57 -1.79 2.20
N GLN A 28 -6.27 -0.82 3.06
CA GLN A 28 -7.04 -0.58 4.29
C GLN A 28 -8.50 -0.23 3.99
N ALA A 29 -8.75 0.58 2.95
CA ALA A 29 -10.10 0.89 2.53
C ALA A 29 -10.85 -0.36 2.04
N PHE A 30 -10.21 -1.20 1.24
CA PHE A 30 -10.81 -2.47 0.82
C PHE A 30 -11.09 -3.40 2.00
N GLY A 31 -10.25 -3.39 3.03
CA GLY A 31 -10.48 -4.16 4.25
C GLY A 31 -11.77 -3.78 4.98
N LYS A 32 -12.22 -2.54 4.81
CA LYS A 32 -13.49 -2.05 5.36
C LYS A 32 -14.68 -2.28 4.44
N TRP A 33 -14.46 -2.71 3.21
CA TRP A 33 -15.52 -2.99 2.24
C TRP A 33 -16.11 -4.37 2.53
N PRO A 34 -17.44 -4.49 2.65
CA PRO A 34 -18.05 -5.78 2.95
C PRO A 34 -17.67 -6.85 1.92
N ALA A 35 -17.22 -8.02 2.40
CA ALA A 35 -16.75 -9.09 1.53
C ALA A 35 -17.81 -9.54 0.52
N GLU A 36 -19.07 -9.61 0.96
CA GLU A 36 -20.21 -10.00 0.13
C GLU A 36 -20.54 -8.99 -0.99
N ARG A 37 -19.98 -7.79 -0.92
CA ARG A 37 -20.17 -6.74 -1.94
C ARG A 37 -18.98 -6.57 -2.87
N ARG A 38 -17.97 -7.41 -2.72
CA ARG A 38 -16.79 -7.33 -3.59
C ARG A 38 -17.13 -7.89 -4.99
N THR A 39 -16.90 -7.07 -5.99
CA THR A 39 -17.02 -7.49 -7.40
C THR A 39 -15.73 -8.18 -7.84
N PRO A 40 -15.72 -8.91 -8.98
CA PRO A 40 -14.47 -9.48 -9.51
C PRO A 40 -13.37 -8.44 -9.73
N VAL A 41 -13.73 -7.21 -10.11
CA VAL A 41 -12.76 -6.11 -10.28
C VAL A 41 -12.12 -5.74 -8.94
N ILE A 42 -12.92 -5.66 -7.87
CA ILE A 42 -12.42 -5.36 -6.52
C ILE A 42 -11.51 -6.50 -6.03
N GLU A 43 -11.92 -7.75 -6.22
CA GLU A 43 -11.11 -8.91 -5.82
C GLU A 43 -9.76 -8.92 -6.57
N GLN A 44 -9.76 -8.61 -7.86
CA GLN A 44 -8.54 -8.50 -8.64
C GLN A 44 -7.64 -7.37 -8.13
N ALA A 45 -8.22 -6.21 -7.81
CA ALA A 45 -7.46 -5.08 -7.27
C ALA A 45 -6.84 -5.41 -5.91
N ILE A 46 -7.58 -6.11 -5.04
CA ILE A 46 -7.08 -6.58 -3.74
C ILE A 46 -5.88 -7.52 -3.95
N GLN A 47 -6.02 -8.50 -4.84
CA GLN A 47 -4.94 -9.46 -5.09
C GLN A 47 -3.69 -8.78 -5.65
N GLN A 48 -3.85 -7.85 -6.58
CA GLN A 48 -2.72 -7.07 -7.11
C GLN A 48 -2.04 -6.25 -6.03
N GLY A 49 -2.81 -5.68 -5.10
CA GLY A 49 -2.26 -4.94 -3.97
C GLY A 49 -1.50 -5.83 -3.00
N ILE A 50 -2.02 -7.02 -2.71
CA ILE A 50 -1.33 -8.03 -1.87
C ILE A 50 -0.01 -8.44 -2.54
N ASP A 51 -0.05 -8.77 -3.81
CA ASP A 51 1.14 -9.19 -4.57
C ASP A 51 2.21 -8.09 -4.55
N PHE A 52 1.81 -6.84 -4.76
CA PHE A 52 2.73 -5.70 -4.70
C PHE A 52 3.38 -5.53 -3.33
N LEU A 53 2.59 -5.63 -2.26
CA LEU A 53 3.11 -5.44 -0.90
C LEU A 53 4.01 -6.60 -0.44
N LEU A 54 3.79 -7.80 -0.99
CA LEU A 54 4.58 -8.99 -0.68
C LEU A 54 5.70 -9.28 -1.68
N ASP A 55 5.84 -8.48 -2.73
CA ASP A 55 6.94 -8.59 -3.69
C ASP A 55 8.30 -8.29 -3.06
N THR A 56 8.29 -7.60 -1.93
CA THR A 56 9.45 -7.44 -1.06
C THR A 56 9.07 -7.81 0.38
N ASP A 57 10.06 -8.08 1.22
CA ASP A 57 9.80 -8.33 2.63
C ASP A 57 9.28 -7.04 3.29
N PRO A 58 8.04 -7.01 3.81
CA PRO A 58 7.51 -5.82 4.46
C PRO A 58 8.36 -5.31 5.64
N ALA A 59 9.08 -6.20 6.31
CA ALA A 59 9.96 -5.81 7.41
C ALA A 59 11.15 -4.99 6.91
N GLU A 60 11.59 -5.20 5.68
CA GLU A 60 12.66 -4.41 5.06
C GLU A 60 12.12 -3.16 4.38
N ALA A 61 10.86 -3.18 3.96
CA ALA A 61 10.14 -2.07 3.34
C ALA A 61 10.89 -1.43 2.15
N THR A 62 11.54 -2.26 1.32
CA THR A 62 12.31 -1.81 0.16
C THR A 62 11.41 -1.52 -1.05
N TYR A 63 10.29 -0.85 -0.80
CA TYR A 63 9.34 -0.46 -1.83
C TYR A 63 9.91 0.65 -2.72
N PRO A 64 9.44 0.74 -3.98
CA PRO A 64 9.95 1.75 -4.90
C PRO A 64 9.84 3.16 -4.33
N THR A 65 10.93 3.93 -4.43
CA THR A 65 10.95 5.35 -4.08
C THR A 65 11.84 6.09 -5.06
N GLY A 66 11.39 7.26 -5.49
CA GLY A 66 12.16 8.13 -6.37
C GLY A 66 13.08 9.10 -5.65
N PHE A 67 13.15 9.06 -4.31
CA PHE A 67 13.85 10.06 -3.52
C PHE A 67 15.09 9.55 -2.82
N SER A 68 15.26 8.24 -2.70
CA SER A 68 16.37 7.63 -1.98
C SER A 68 16.57 6.19 -2.42
N ASP A 69 17.80 5.69 -2.27
CA ASP A 69 18.11 4.27 -2.45
C ASP A 69 17.72 3.44 -1.21
N LYS A 70 17.30 4.11 -0.15
CA LYS A 70 16.97 3.46 1.12
C LYS A 70 15.47 3.63 1.40
N PRO A 71 14.86 2.65 2.12
CA PRO A 71 13.49 2.78 2.58
C PRO A 71 13.30 4.02 3.47
N SER A 72 12.11 4.61 3.44
CA SER A 72 11.79 5.70 4.36
C SER A 72 11.87 5.24 5.81
N GLY A 73 12.50 6.02 6.67
CA GLY A 73 12.55 5.74 8.10
C GLY A 73 11.19 5.72 8.77
N ASN A 74 10.18 6.30 8.14
CA ASN A 74 8.80 6.32 8.66
C ASN A 74 8.16 4.93 8.70
N TRP A 75 8.63 3.95 7.91
CA TRP A 75 8.12 2.58 7.96
C TRP A 75 8.20 1.98 9.38
N TRP A 76 9.18 2.38 10.16
CA TRP A 76 9.42 1.87 11.51
C TRP A 76 9.03 2.83 12.62
N LYS A 77 8.38 3.95 12.28
CA LYS A 77 7.88 4.93 13.25
C LYS A 77 6.38 4.78 13.41
N PHE A 78 5.96 4.24 14.55
CA PHE A 78 4.55 4.03 14.85
C PHE A 78 4.02 5.24 15.62
N GLY A 79 3.29 6.08 14.93
CA GLY A 79 2.75 7.30 15.49
C GLY A 79 1.24 7.41 15.32
N PHE A 80 0.64 8.25 16.11
CA PHE A 80 -0.78 8.57 15.97
C PHE A 80 -0.96 10.09 16.18
N PRO A 81 -1.72 10.74 15.30
CA PRO A 81 -2.34 10.20 14.07
C PRO A 81 -1.32 10.02 12.94
N VAL A 82 -1.51 9.00 12.12
CA VAL A 82 -0.57 8.67 11.03
C VAL A 82 -0.92 9.34 9.69
N PHE A 83 -2.14 9.80 9.51
CA PHE A 83 -2.59 10.46 8.28
C PHE A 83 -2.13 9.71 7.01
N TYR A 84 -1.39 10.40 6.13
CA TYR A 84 -0.89 9.81 4.89
C TYR A 84 0.35 8.94 5.09
N VAL A 85 1.18 9.27 6.06
CA VAL A 85 2.40 8.50 6.35
C VAL A 85 2.02 7.07 6.74
N THR A 86 2.73 6.10 6.19
CA THR A 86 2.43 4.69 6.36
C THR A 86 3.62 3.99 7.01
N ASP A 87 3.34 3.00 7.85
CA ASP A 87 4.33 2.19 8.54
C ASP A 87 4.08 0.69 8.33
N ILE A 88 5.02 -0.14 8.76
CA ILE A 88 4.91 -1.59 8.58
C ILE A 88 3.76 -2.21 9.38
N LEU A 89 3.33 -1.58 10.46
CA LEU A 89 2.17 -2.03 11.22
C LEU A 89 0.89 -1.90 10.38
N GLN A 90 0.75 -0.81 9.64
CA GLN A 90 -0.39 -0.62 8.73
C GLN A 90 -0.38 -1.62 7.59
N ILE A 91 0.80 -1.97 7.06
CA ILE A 91 0.94 -3.03 6.05
C ILE A 91 0.42 -4.35 6.62
N ALA A 92 0.90 -4.74 7.79
CA ALA A 92 0.51 -5.99 8.43
C ALA A 92 -1.00 -6.02 8.71
N GLU A 93 -1.56 -4.93 9.22
CA GLU A 93 -2.99 -4.81 9.46
C GLU A 93 -3.81 -5.00 8.18
N ALA A 94 -3.42 -4.32 7.10
CA ALA A 94 -4.12 -4.41 5.82
C ALA A 94 -4.07 -5.84 5.26
N LEU A 95 -2.91 -6.47 5.28
CA LEU A 95 -2.73 -7.83 4.76
C LEU A 95 -3.53 -8.85 5.58
N VAL A 96 -3.52 -8.74 6.90
CA VAL A 96 -4.28 -9.65 7.78
C VAL A 96 -5.78 -9.47 7.58
N THR A 97 -6.25 -8.25 7.42
CA THR A 97 -7.68 -7.94 7.24
C THR A 97 -8.21 -8.48 5.92
N LEU A 98 -7.39 -8.50 4.87
CA LEU A 98 -7.80 -8.90 3.51
C LEU A 98 -7.56 -10.37 3.20
N ASP A 99 -6.82 -11.03 4.02
CA ASP A 99 -6.48 -12.45 3.83
C ASP A 99 -7.67 -13.41 4.07
#